data_494a1c77e3f7742d2658617ed8e605d4
#
_entry.id   494a1c77e3f7742d2658617ed8e605d4
#
_cell.length_a   1.000
_cell.length_b   1.000
_cell.length_c   1.000
_cell.angle_alpha   90.00
_cell.angle_beta   90.00
_cell.angle_gamma   90.00
#
_symmetry.space_group_name_H-M   'P 1'
#
loop_
_entity.id
_entity.type
_entity.pdbx_description
1 polymer ?
#
loop_
_entity_poly.entity_id
_entity_poly.type
_entity_poly.pdbx_seq_one_letter_code
_entity_poly.pdbx_strand_id
1 'polypeptide(L)'
;NILSKRFDKEKFDVPADRQYIGFDGYQKAMDNLDPGDIAIFTTPPGFRWVFFEYAVKRGLNVFMEKPVTADGFGTQRILEINKEAKKKNLKVGVGLMCRHSRARRQMAERIADGQLGELLLLRSYRMHGPAASGHSLPKNQTHPDLEEVRWQIKRFHSFLWASGGLFNDFYIHTVDECCWMKGAQLGDPDNKNQNSWPLYAQAT
;
A
#
# COMPACT_ATOMS: atom_id res chain seq x y z
N ASN A 1 -4.61 24.69 3.21
CA ASN A 1 -4.26 23.50 2.43
C ASN A 1 -2.92 23.72 1.71
N ILE A 2 -2.00 22.74 1.78
CA ILE A 2 -0.67 22.89 1.17
C ILE A 2 -0.80 22.88 -0.37
N LEU A 3 -1.72 22.11 -0.90
CA LEU A 3 -1.90 21.99 -2.35
C LEU A 3 -2.50 23.25 -2.96
N SER A 4 -3.44 23.92 -2.27
CA SER A 4 -4.00 25.19 -2.73
C SER A 4 -2.99 26.35 -2.76
N LYS A 5 -1.84 26.20 -2.08
CA LYS A 5 -0.72 27.15 -2.11
C LYS A 5 0.31 26.82 -3.21
N ARG A 6 0.28 25.60 -3.78
CA ARG A 6 1.25 25.11 -4.76
C ARG A 6 0.71 25.10 -6.18
N PHE A 7 -0.59 25.00 -6.35
CA PHE A 7 -1.22 24.84 -7.65
C PHE A 7 -2.25 25.96 -7.87
N ASP A 8 -2.37 26.39 -9.10
CA ASP A 8 -3.39 27.34 -9.53
C ASP A 8 -4.78 26.73 -9.32
N LYS A 9 -5.77 27.58 -9.10
CA LYS A 9 -7.14 27.18 -8.81
C LYS A 9 -7.75 26.30 -9.91
N GLU A 10 -7.31 26.48 -11.15
CA GLU A 10 -7.71 25.64 -12.30
C GLU A 10 -7.17 24.19 -12.22
N LYS A 11 -6.05 23.99 -11.50
CA LYS A 11 -5.41 22.66 -11.33
C LYS A 11 -5.76 22.00 -10.02
N PHE A 12 -6.22 22.74 -9.06
CA PHE A 12 -6.58 22.26 -7.74
C PHE A 12 -7.76 23.05 -7.17
N ASP A 13 -8.95 22.51 -7.39
CA ASP A 13 -10.18 23.01 -6.80
C ASP A 13 -10.90 21.89 -6.04
N VAL A 14 -10.72 21.87 -4.72
CA VAL A 14 -11.45 20.96 -3.82
C VAL A 14 -12.24 21.82 -2.84
N PRO A 15 -13.48 22.13 -3.18
CA PRO A 15 -14.34 22.95 -2.33
C PRO A 15 -14.63 22.26 -0.99
N ALA A 16 -15.05 23.04 0.00
CA ALA A 16 -15.20 22.55 1.37
C ALA A 16 -16.24 21.43 1.51
N ASP A 17 -17.27 21.43 0.69
CA ASP A 17 -18.32 20.42 0.62
C ASP A 17 -17.84 19.07 0.04
N ARG A 18 -16.65 19.04 -0.57
CA ARG A 18 -15.97 17.82 -1.04
C ARG A 18 -14.80 17.41 -0.14
N GLN A 19 -14.69 17.98 1.05
CA GLN A 19 -13.66 17.64 2.04
C GLN A 19 -14.32 16.89 3.20
N TYR A 20 -14.14 15.57 3.23
CA TYR A 20 -14.78 14.68 4.20
C TYR A 20 -13.80 14.26 5.28
N ILE A 21 -14.22 14.40 6.55
CA ILE A 21 -13.43 14.04 7.74
C ILE A 21 -14.28 13.09 8.59
N GLY A 22 -13.62 12.09 9.18
CA GLY A 22 -14.28 11.12 10.05
C GLY A 22 -14.21 9.71 9.47
N PHE A 23 -14.74 8.74 10.23
CA PHE A 23 -14.67 7.34 9.85
C PHE A 23 -15.57 6.96 8.66
N ASP A 24 -16.55 7.77 8.34
CA ASP A 24 -17.43 7.65 7.18
C ASP A 24 -16.98 8.51 5.98
N GLY A 25 -15.93 9.32 6.17
CA GLY A 25 -15.43 10.23 5.14
C GLY A 25 -15.05 9.54 3.83
N TYR A 26 -14.55 8.30 3.89
CA TYR A 26 -14.21 7.51 2.71
C TYR A 26 -15.45 7.16 1.86
N GLN A 27 -16.58 6.84 2.50
CA GLN A 27 -17.84 6.55 1.80
C GLN A 27 -18.32 7.81 1.08
N LYS A 28 -18.45 8.92 1.81
CA LYS A 28 -18.86 10.21 1.27
C LYS A 28 -17.98 10.67 0.11
N ALA A 29 -16.66 10.45 0.20
CA ALA A 29 -15.75 10.79 -0.88
C ALA A 29 -16.00 9.90 -2.13
N MET A 30 -16.13 8.60 -1.95
CA MET A 30 -16.37 7.67 -3.06
C MET A 30 -17.78 7.76 -3.64
N ASP A 31 -18.76 8.25 -2.88
CA ASP A 31 -20.11 8.46 -3.38
C ASP A 31 -20.22 9.60 -4.42
N ASN A 32 -19.19 10.44 -4.52
CA ASN A 32 -19.06 11.44 -5.58
C ASN A 32 -18.41 10.89 -6.87
N LEU A 33 -18.08 9.61 -6.91
CA LEU A 33 -17.45 8.98 -8.06
C LEU A 33 -18.47 8.10 -8.80
N ASP A 34 -18.33 8.06 -10.11
CA ASP A 34 -19.11 7.17 -10.97
C ASP A 34 -18.45 5.81 -11.12
N PRO A 35 -19.20 4.73 -11.42
CA PRO A 35 -18.63 3.44 -11.74
C PRO A 35 -17.61 3.55 -12.88
N GLY A 36 -16.41 3.00 -12.66
CA GLY A 36 -15.28 3.10 -13.60
C GLY A 36 -14.26 4.19 -13.26
N ASP A 37 -14.61 5.13 -12.40
CA ASP A 37 -13.66 6.11 -11.87
C ASP A 37 -12.58 5.46 -10.99
N ILE A 38 -11.59 6.24 -10.59
CA ILE A 38 -10.44 5.76 -9.81
C ILE A 38 -10.45 6.35 -8.41
N ALA A 39 -10.51 5.48 -7.41
CA ALA A 39 -10.26 5.87 -6.02
C ALA A 39 -8.78 5.67 -5.67
N ILE A 40 -8.13 6.67 -5.08
CA ILE A 40 -6.73 6.64 -4.65
C ILE A 40 -6.66 6.56 -3.12
N PHE A 41 -6.05 5.49 -2.60
CA PHE A 41 -5.92 5.25 -1.16
C PHE A 41 -4.49 5.50 -0.67
N THR A 42 -4.33 6.55 0.11
CA THR A 42 -3.07 6.88 0.81
C THR A 42 -3.24 6.83 2.33
N THR A 43 -4.32 6.24 2.79
CA THR A 43 -4.69 6.09 4.19
C THR A 43 -3.85 5.04 4.91
N PRO A 44 -3.83 4.99 6.25
CA PRO A 44 -3.14 3.93 6.99
C PRO A 44 -3.62 2.54 6.57
N PRO A 45 -2.71 1.55 6.46
CA PRO A 45 -3.02 0.23 5.91
C PRO A 45 -4.05 -0.58 6.72
N GLY A 46 -4.19 -0.33 8.02
CA GLY A 46 -5.19 -1.00 8.86
C GLY A 46 -6.63 -0.78 8.41
N PHE A 47 -6.93 0.30 7.69
CA PHE A 47 -8.26 0.59 7.17
C PHE A 47 -8.46 0.20 5.71
N ARG A 48 -7.40 -0.22 5.02
CA ARG A 48 -7.36 -0.32 3.58
C ARG A 48 -8.36 -1.31 3.00
N TRP A 49 -8.53 -2.47 3.64
CA TRP A 49 -9.46 -3.49 3.19
C TRP A 49 -10.93 -3.01 3.23
N VAL A 50 -11.30 -2.20 4.24
CA VAL A 50 -12.65 -1.61 4.37
C VAL A 50 -12.94 -0.67 3.21
N PHE A 51 -11.97 0.18 2.89
CA PHE A 51 -12.10 1.15 1.79
C PHE A 51 -12.12 0.45 0.43
N PHE A 52 -11.31 -0.59 0.28
CA PHE A 52 -11.26 -1.38 -0.94
C PHE A 52 -12.57 -2.14 -1.18
N GLU A 53 -13.15 -2.73 -0.14
CA GLU A 53 -14.45 -3.39 -0.23
C GLU A 53 -15.53 -2.42 -0.72
N TYR A 54 -15.57 -1.21 -0.16
CA TYR A 54 -16.52 -0.20 -0.57
C TYR A 54 -16.31 0.23 -2.03
N ALA A 55 -15.09 0.49 -2.44
CA ALA A 55 -14.76 0.86 -3.81
C ALA A 55 -15.21 -0.22 -4.82
N VAL A 56 -14.95 -1.50 -4.51
CA VAL A 56 -15.38 -2.62 -5.37
C VAL A 56 -16.89 -2.74 -5.43
N LYS A 57 -17.61 -2.52 -4.33
CA LYS A 57 -19.08 -2.44 -4.31
C LYS A 57 -19.59 -1.35 -5.23
N ARG A 58 -18.96 -0.17 -5.20
CA ARG A 58 -19.28 0.99 -6.04
C ARG A 58 -18.86 0.84 -7.51
N GLY A 59 -18.11 -0.21 -7.87
CA GLY A 59 -17.60 -0.41 -9.24
C GLY A 59 -16.45 0.50 -9.61
N LEU A 60 -15.64 0.94 -8.63
CA LEU A 60 -14.50 1.83 -8.83
C LEU A 60 -13.22 1.04 -9.09
N ASN A 61 -12.37 1.58 -9.97
CA ASN A 61 -10.99 1.18 -10.04
C ASN A 61 -10.21 1.73 -8.82
N VAL A 62 -9.13 1.07 -8.44
CA VAL A 62 -8.40 1.46 -7.23
C VAL A 62 -6.91 1.55 -7.49
N PHE A 63 -6.30 2.64 -7.04
CA PHE A 63 -4.87 2.70 -6.77
C PHE A 63 -4.66 2.83 -5.28
N MET A 64 -3.85 1.97 -4.69
CA MET A 64 -3.56 2.05 -3.26
C MET A 64 -2.06 2.04 -2.99
N GLU A 65 -1.64 2.85 -2.03
CA GLU A 65 -0.25 2.85 -1.57
C GLU A 65 0.09 1.56 -0.81
N LYS A 66 1.36 1.23 -0.81
CA LYS A 66 1.90 0.16 0.03
C LYS A 66 1.97 0.59 1.52
N PRO A 67 1.97 -0.31 2.47
CA PRO A 67 1.49 -1.69 2.39
C PRO A 67 -0.02 -1.74 2.22
N VAL A 68 -0.52 -2.79 1.60
CA VAL A 68 -1.96 -2.90 1.33
C VAL A 68 -2.77 -3.32 2.55
N THR A 69 -2.12 -3.90 3.56
CA THR A 69 -2.72 -4.35 4.82
C THR A 69 -1.77 -4.13 5.98
N ALA A 70 -2.28 -4.19 7.21
CA ALA A 70 -1.49 -4.13 8.42
C ALA A 70 -1.28 -5.51 9.08
N ASP A 71 -2.11 -6.50 8.76
CA ASP A 71 -2.15 -7.80 9.42
C ASP A 71 -2.62 -8.94 8.51
N GLY A 72 -2.61 -10.16 9.04
CA GLY A 72 -3.03 -11.36 8.32
C GLY A 72 -4.52 -11.39 8.01
N PHE A 73 -5.37 -10.87 8.89
CA PHE A 73 -6.81 -10.79 8.66
C PHE A 73 -7.11 -9.85 7.49
N GLY A 74 -6.57 -8.64 7.53
CA GLY A 74 -6.70 -7.67 6.44
C GLY A 74 -6.16 -8.22 5.11
N THR A 75 -5.08 -9.01 5.14
CA THR A 75 -4.54 -9.67 3.95
C THR A 75 -5.54 -10.65 3.33
N GLN A 76 -6.15 -11.52 4.14
CA GLN A 76 -7.19 -12.45 3.66
C GLN A 76 -8.38 -11.69 3.05
N ARG A 77 -8.84 -10.65 3.73
CA ARG A 77 -9.94 -9.80 3.22
C ARG A 77 -9.60 -9.14 1.89
N ILE A 78 -8.42 -8.58 1.74
CA ILE A 78 -7.97 -7.96 0.48
C ILE A 78 -7.94 -8.99 -0.66
N LEU A 79 -7.47 -10.21 -0.41
CA LEU A 79 -7.43 -11.27 -1.41
C LEU A 79 -8.84 -11.69 -1.85
N GLU A 80 -9.79 -11.80 -0.92
CA GLU A 80 -11.20 -12.10 -1.22
C GLU A 80 -11.85 -10.99 -2.05
N ILE A 81 -11.70 -9.73 -1.60
CA ILE A 81 -12.25 -8.56 -2.31
C ILE A 81 -11.62 -8.44 -3.71
N ASN A 82 -10.35 -8.77 -3.86
CA ASN A 82 -9.68 -8.72 -5.17
C ASN A 82 -10.26 -9.77 -6.16
N LYS A 83 -10.74 -10.91 -5.67
CA LYS A 83 -11.46 -11.88 -6.52
C LYS A 83 -12.75 -11.25 -7.09
N GLU A 84 -13.48 -10.51 -6.27
CA GLU A 84 -14.68 -9.80 -6.72
C GLU A 84 -14.35 -8.64 -7.68
N ALA A 85 -13.28 -7.90 -7.40
CA ALA A 85 -12.79 -6.85 -8.30
C ALA A 85 -12.44 -7.43 -9.69
N LYS A 86 -11.77 -8.59 -9.74
CA LYS A 86 -11.48 -9.29 -11.00
C LYS A 86 -12.74 -9.71 -11.75
N LYS A 87 -13.75 -10.26 -11.07
CA LYS A 87 -15.05 -10.62 -11.69
C LYS A 87 -15.73 -9.41 -12.33
N LYS A 88 -15.61 -8.24 -11.70
CA LYS A 88 -16.15 -6.98 -12.21
C LYS A 88 -15.22 -6.28 -13.22
N ASN A 89 -14.09 -6.89 -13.61
CA ASN A 89 -13.07 -6.31 -14.49
C ASN A 89 -12.50 -4.97 -14.00
N LEU A 90 -12.51 -4.72 -12.69
CA LEU A 90 -11.94 -3.53 -12.09
C LEU A 90 -10.41 -3.60 -12.07
N LYS A 91 -9.76 -2.47 -12.25
CA LYS A 91 -8.30 -2.37 -12.23
C LYS A 91 -7.84 -1.98 -10.83
N VAL A 92 -6.85 -2.72 -10.33
CA VAL A 92 -6.27 -2.49 -9.01
C VAL A 92 -4.76 -2.34 -9.16
N GLY A 93 -4.25 -1.17 -8.80
CA GLY A 93 -2.83 -0.87 -8.78
C GLY A 93 -2.31 -0.68 -7.35
N VAL A 94 -1.04 -1.03 -7.12
CA VAL A 94 -0.37 -0.86 -5.83
C VAL A 94 0.93 -0.06 -6.01
N GLY A 95 1.18 0.87 -5.09
CA GLY A 95 2.31 1.79 -5.10
C GLY A 95 3.65 1.14 -4.70
N LEU A 96 4.02 0.02 -5.30
CA LEU A 96 5.33 -0.61 -5.16
C LEU A 96 6.36 0.10 -6.04
N MET A 97 6.85 1.24 -5.58
CA MET A 97 7.66 2.19 -6.35
C MET A 97 8.90 1.57 -7.02
N CYS A 98 9.50 0.53 -6.41
CA CYS A 98 10.69 -0.12 -6.95
C CYS A 98 10.42 -0.77 -8.32
N ARG A 99 9.22 -1.29 -8.54
CA ARG A 99 8.79 -1.87 -9.83
C ARG A 99 8.68 -0.84 -10.96
N HIS A 100 8.59 0.45 -10.63
CA HIS A 100 8.55 1.55 -11.60
C HIS A 100 9.95 2.12 -11.92
N SER A 101 11.01 1.67 -11.23
CA SER A 101 12.38 2.07 -11.50
C SER A 101 12.88 1.46 -12.81
N ARG A 102 13.35 2.31 -13.73
CA ARG A 102 13.91 1.87 -15.03
C ARG A 102 15.06 0.89 -14.83
N ALA A 103 16.01 1.22 -13.94
CA ALA A 103 17.19 0.39 -13.69
C ALA A 103 16.80 -1.00 -13.13
N ARG A 104 15.82 -1.04 -12.20
CA ARG A 104 15.35 -2.30 -11.63
C ARG A 104 14.59 -3.16 -12.65
N ARG A 105 13.81 -2.55 -13.52
CA ARG A 105 13.15 -3.27 -14.62
C ARG A 105 14.17 -3.88 -15.58
N GLN A 106 15.18 -3.11 -15.98
CA GLN A 106 16.26 -3.63 -16.81
C GLN A 106 17.03 -4.78 -16.14
N MET A 107 17.23 -4.71 -14.82
CA MET A 107 17.85 -5.81 -14.08
C MET A 107 16.96 -7.07 -14.11
N ALA A 108 15.66 -6.93 -13.86
CA ALA A 108 14.73 -8.06 -13.94
C ALA A 108 14.70 -8.68 -15.35
N GLU A 109 14.71 -7.87 -16.40
CA GLU A 109 14.79 -8.32 -17.80
C GLU A 109 16.07 -9.15 -18.05
N ARG A 110 17.23 -8.67 -17.59
CA ARG A 110 18.51 -9.39 -17.74
C ARG A 110 18.55 -10.71 -16.95
N ILE A 111 17.91 -10.75 -15.80
CA ILE A 111 17.74 -11.97 -15.01
C ILE A 111 16.86 -12.96 -15.79
N ALA A 112 15.74 -12.49 -16.32
CA ALA A 112 14.84 -13.32 -17.13
C ALA A 112 15.53 -13.90 -18.39
N ASP A 113 16.41 -13.10 -19.00
CA ASP A 113 17.25 -13.53 -20.15
C ASP A 113 18.40 -14.48 -19.77
N GLY A 114 18.54 -14.84 -18.48
CA GLY A 114 19.59 -15.75 -18.01
C GLY A 114 21.00 -15.14 -17.94
N GLN A 115 21.14 -13.82 -18.11
CA GLN A 115 22.47 -13.16 -18.14
C GLN A 115 23.23 -13.27 -16.82
N LEU A 116 22.55 -13.48 -15.70
CA LEU A 116 23.14 -13.68 -14.36
C LEU A 116 23.27 -15.15 -13.97
N GLY A 117 22.74 -16.07 -14.77
CA GLY A 117 22.64 -17.48 -14.38
C GLY A 117 21.63 -17.71 -13.26
N GLU A 118 21.82 -18.77 -12.49
CA GLU A 118 20.92 -19.13 -11.40
C GLU A 118 21.09 -18.24 -10.18
N LEU A 119 19.99 -17.67 -9.68
CA LEU A 119 19.97 -16.92 -8.42
C LEU A 119 19.91 -17.90 -7.23
N LEU A 120 21.03 -18.06 -6.56
CA LEU A 120 21.17 -18.96 -5.40
C LEU A 120 20.81 -18.25 -4.09
N LEU A 121 21.10 -16.94 -3.99
CA LEU A 121 20.89 -16.14 -2.79
C LEU A 121 20.53 -14.71 -3.18
N LEU A 122 19.51 -14.16 -2.53
CA LEU A 122 19.16 -12.75 -2.59
C LEU A 122 19.30 -12.14 -1.19
N ARG A 123 20.06 -11.06 -1.09
CA ARG A 123 20.19 -10.28 0.14
C ARG A 123 19.72 -8.86 -0.12
N SER A 124 18.89 -8.35 0.75
CA SER A 124 18.36 -7.00 0.64
C SER A 124 18.48 -6.27 1.97
N TYR A 125 18.89 -5.01 1.90
CA TYR A 125 19.10 -4.16 3.06
C TYR A 125 18.25 -2.89 2.89
N ARG A 126 17.46 -2.57 3.88
CA ARG A 126 16.73 -1.30 3.95
C ARG A 126 17.30 -0.45 5.07
N MET A 127 18.26 0.39 4.72
CA MET A 127 18.82 1.37 5.66
C MET A 127 18.05 2.69 5.49
N HIS A 128 17.47 3.18 6.56
CA HIS A 128 16.67 4.38 6.55
C HIS A 128 16.83 5.13 7.88
N GLY A 129 16.87 6.46 7.82
CA GLY A 129 16.78 7.29 9.01
C GLY A 129 15.39 7.20 9.67
N PRO A 130 15.18 7.94 10.75
CA PRO A 130 13.88 8.04 11.41
C PRO A 130 12.77 8.33 10.41
N ALA A 131 11.70 7.53 10.45
CA ALA A 131 10.60 7.65 9.51
C ALA A 131 9.32 8.13 10.20
N ALA A 132 8.74 9.19 9.66
CA ALA A 132 7.46 9.75 10.07
C ALA A 132 7.30 9.86 11.61
N SER A 133 6.25 9.30 12.16
CA SER A 133 5.96 9.33 13.61
C SER A 133 6.45 8.11 14.39
N GLY A 134 7.20 7.21 13.75
CA GLY A 134 7.55 5.90 14.33
C GLY A 134 8.32 5.94 15.66
N HIS A 135 8.96 7.05 15.98
CA HIS A 135 9.73 7.24 17.23
C HIS A 135 9.41 8.57 17.93
N SER A 136 8.39 9.27 17.49
CA SER A 136 7.99 10.57 18.01
C SER A 136 6.78 10.52 18.94
N LEU A 137 6.62 9.44 19.73
CA LEU A 137 5.58 9.38 20.76
C LEU A 137 5.91 10.45 21.83
N PRO A 138 5.08 11.48 22.02
CA PRO A 138 5.26 12.40 23.14
C PRO A 138 5.13 11.59 24.45
N LYS A 139 6.15 11.69 25.29
CA LYS A 139 6.11 11.15 26.63
C LYS A 139 5.00 11.85 27.37
N ASN A 140 3.93 11.52 27.76
CA ASN A 140 2.90 12.16 28.60
C ASN A 140 1.72 12.83 27.90
N GLN A 141 1.27 12.41 26.74
CA GLN A 141 -0.03 12.84 26.25
C GLN A 141 -1.08 11.81 26.67
N THR A 142 -1.96 12.20 27.56
CA THR A 142 -3.23 11.53 27.83
C THR A 142 -4.27 12.07 26.86
N HIS A 143 -4.94 11.20 26.14
CA HIS A 143 -5.98 11.57 25.21
C HIS A 143 -7.30 10.93 25.67
N PRO A 144 -8.39 11.70 25.78
CA PRO A 144 -9.70 11.10 26.04
C PRO A 144 -10.15 10.24 24.85
N ASP A 145 -10.65 9.09 25.11
CA ASP A 145 -11.32 8.11 24.22
C ASP A 145 -11.17 8.30 22.69
N LEU A 146 -12.12 8.97 22.04
CA LEU A 146 -12.10 9.21 20.59
C LEU A 146 -10.93 10.07 20.13
N GLU A 147 -10.43 10.95 20.96
CA GLU A 147 -9.25 11.77 20.67
C GLU A 147 -7.98 10.91 20.67
N GLU A 148 -7.91 9.89 21.51
CA GLU A 148 -6.80 8.94 21.49
C GLU A 148 -6.75 8.16 20.19
N VAL A 149 -7.87 7.61 19.72
CA VAL A 149 -7.90 6.89 18.43
C VAL A 149 -7.51 7.79 17.27
N ARG A 150 -8.01 9.03 17.23
CA ARG A 150 -7.61 10.01 16.22
C ARG A 150 -6.12 10.33 16.28
N TRP A 151 -5.58 10.45 17.47
CA TRP A 151 -4.16 10.68 17.68
C TRP A 151 -3.32 9.49 17.21
N GLN A 152 -3.72 8.26 17.51
CA GLN A 152 -3.09 7.04 17.02
C GLN A 152 -3.13 6.97 15.49
N ILE A 153 -4.26 7.27 14.87
CA ILE A 153 -4.40 7.32 13.41
C ILE A 153 -3.45 8.35 12.78
N LYS A 154 -3.34 9.55 13.35
CA LYS A 154 -2.40 10.58 12.88
C LYS A 154 -0.93 10.15 13.01
N ARG A 155 -0.65 9.21 13.90
CA ARG A 155 0.67 8.66 14.20
C ARG A 155 0.76 7.17 13.89
N PHE A 156 0.07 6.71 12.87
CA PHE A 156 -0.15 5.27 12.60
C PHE A 156 1.15 4.46 12.51
N HIS A 157 2.27 5.05 12.08
CA HIS A 157 3.56 4.36 12.07
C HIS A 157 4.05 3.90 13.47
N SER A 158 3.54 4.52 14.53
CA SER A 158 3.87 4.15 15.91
C SER A 158 3.00 3.01 16.47
N PHE A 159 1.98 2.59 15.73
CA PHE A 159 0.99 1.63 16.20
C PHE A 159 0.87 0.44 15.25
N LEU A 160 1.16 -0.76 15.77
CA LEU A 160 1.14 -2.00 14.96
C LEU A 160 -0.22 -2.26 14.32
N TRP A 161 -1.31 -2.02 15.03
CA TRP A 161 -2.65 -2.24 14.50
C TRP A 161 -2.97 -1.41 13.26
N ALA A 162 -2.36 -0.23 13.15
CA ALA A 162 -2.63 0.71 12.05
C ALA A 162 -1.62 0.59 10.90
N SER A 163 -0.35 0.24 11.20
CA SER A 163 0.74 0.21 10.23
C SER A 163 1.22 -1.19 9.85
N GLY A 164 1.04 -2.18 10.72
CA GLY A 164 1.71 -3.48 10.61
C GLY A 164 3.19 -3.44 11.00
N GLY A 165 3.68 -2.29 11.51
CA GLY A 165 5.05 -2.10 11.96
C GLY A 165 6.06 -1.88 10.82
N LEU A 166 7.31 -1.73 11.22
CA LEU A 166 8.42 -1.38 10.32
C LEU A 166 8.66 -2.45 9.24
N PHE A 167 8.50 -3.72 9.58
CA PHE A 167 8.66 -4.80 8.62
C PHE A 167 7.64 -4.66 7.46
N ASN A 168 6.38 -4.49 7.81
CA ASN A 168 5.32 -4.35 6.82
C ASN A 168 5.42 -3.03 6.04
N ASP A 169 5.73 -1.92 6.70
CA ASP A 169 5.71 -0.61 6.06
C ASP A 169 6.98 -0.33 5.21
N PHE A 170 8.15 -0.76 5.67
CA PHE A 170 9.43 -0.46 5.01
C PHE A 170 10.03 -1.66 4.29
N TYR A 171 10.08 -2.83 4.93
CA TYR A 171 10.72 -3.99 4.33
C TYR A 171 9.90 -4.61 3.20
N ILE A 172 8.62 -4.26 3.07
CA ILE A 172 7.81 -4.70 1.91
C ILE A 172 8.48 -4.39 0.57
N HIS A 173 9.20 -3.28 0.45
CA HIS A 173 9.91 -2.95 -0.79
C HIS A 173 11.00 -3.97 -1.11
N THR A 174 11.77 -4.39 -0.12
CA THR A 174 12.89 -5.32 -0.31
C THR A 174 12.39 -6.75 -0.48
N VAL A 175 11.34 -7.14 0.23
CA VAL A 175 10.67 -8.44 0.04
C VAL A 175 10.08 -8.53 -1.35
N ASP A 176 9.38 -7.50 -1.80
CA ASP A 176 8.81 -7.42 -3.14
C ASP A 176 9.91 -7.51 -4.22
N GLU A 177 11.03 -6.79 -4.07
CA GLU A 177 12.14 -6.86 -5.01
C GLU A 177 12.76 -8.26 -5.09
N CYS A 178 12.97 -8.93 -3.95
CA CYS A 178 13.49 -10.30 -3.95
C CYS A 178 12.53 -11.27 -4.64
N CYS A 179 11.24 -11.21 -4.34
CA CYS A 179 10.23 -12.02 -5.00
C CYS A 179 10.15 -11.72 -6.50
N TRP A 180 10.24 -10.46 -6.89
CA TRP A 180 10.24 -10.05 -8.29
C TRP A 180 11.44 -10.59 -9.07
N MET A 181 12.66 -10.45 -8.53
CA MET A 181 13.88 -10.93 -9.20
C MET A 181 13.87 -12.47 -9.31
N LYS A 182 13.42 -13.17 -8.26
CA LYS A 182 13.25 -14.62 -8.35
C LYS A 182 12.16 -15.03 -9.32
N GLY A 183 11.05 -14.30 -9.34
CA GLY A 183 9.98 -14.51 -10.32
C GLY A 183 10.45 -14.29 -11.76
N ALA A 184 11.25 -13.25 -12.02
CA ALA A 184 11.85 -13.01 -13.32
C ALA A 184 12.72 -14.20 -13.79
N GLN A 185 13.56 -14.77 -12.90
CA GLN A 185 14.34 -15.97 -13.19
C GLN A 185 13.47 -17.17 -13.54
N LEU A 186 12.32 -17.31 -12.88
CA LEU A 186 11.39 -18.43 -13.10
C LEU A 186 10.42 -18.21 -14.27
N GLY A 187 10.59 -17.13 -15.04
CA GLY A 187 9.69 -16.75 -16.14
C GLY A 187 8.32 -16.25 -15.67
N ASP A 188 8.19 -15.84 -14.40
CA ASP A 188 6.97 -15.34 -13.78
C ASP A 188 7.22 -14.03 -12.99
N PRO A 189 7.67 -12.95 -13.68
CA PRO A 189 8.04 -11.70 -13.01
C PRO A 189 6.87 -11.03 -12.28
N ASP A 190 5.67 -11.28 -12.71
CA ASP A 190 4.45 -10.80 -12.04
C ASP A 190 3.97 -11.72 -10.92
N ASN A 191 4.68 -12.83 -10.70
CA ASN A 191 4.36 -13.86 -9.71
C ASN A 191 2.93 -14.41 -9.79
N LYS A 192 2.42 -14.56 -10.99
CA LYS A 192 1.04 -15.06 -11.26
C LYS A 192 0.86 -16.50 -10.78
N ASN A 193 1.92 -17.30 -10.89
CA ASN A 193 1.94 -18.71 -10.48
C ASN A 193 2.46 -18.90 -9.04
N GLN A 194 2.75 -17.81 -8.32
CA GLN A 194 3.24 -17.81 -6.94
C GLN A 194 4.58 -18.59 -6.74
N ASN A 195 5.34 -18.80 -7.81
CA ASN A 195 6.56 -19.61 -7.80
C ASN A 195 7.73 -18.96 -7.05
N SER A 196 7.67 -17.65 -6.85
CA SER A 196 8.69 -16.87 -6.14
C SER A 196 8.30 -16.55 -4.69
N TRP A 197 7.18 -17.08 -4.20
CA TRP A 197 6.78 -16.87 -2.80
C TRP A 197 7.67 -17.71 -1.86
N PRO A 198 8.02 -17.16 -0.70
CA PRO A 198 8.77 -17.91 0.30
C PRO A 198 8.02 -19.16 0.75
N LEU A 199 8.72 -20.29 0.88
CA LEU A 199 8.14 -21.50 1.45
C LEU A 199 7.97 -21.38 2.96
N TYR A 200 8.87 -20.66 3.61
CA TYR A 200 8.75 -20.30 5.02
C TYR A 200 9.46 -18.97 5.30
N ALA A 201 9.14 -18.34 6.40
CA ALA A 201 9.79 -17.11 6.89
C ALA A 201 10.17 -17.28 8.36
N GLN A 202 11.34 -16.76 8.72
CA GLN A 202 11.82 -16.70 10.10
C GLN A 202 12.25 -15.27 10.40
N ALA A 203 11.84 -14.75 11.56
CA ALA A 203 12.27 -13.46 12.08
C ALA A 203 12.97 -13.68 13.43
N THR A 204 14.06 -12.94 13.67
CA THR A 204 14.82 -12.93 14.91
C THR A 204 14.92 -11.50 15.42
#